data_26a809e569a5edb1d72fbcf8c097aaea
#
_entry.id   26a809e569a5edb1d72fbcf8c097aaea
#
_cell.length_a   1.000
_cell.length_b   1.000
_cell.length_c   1.000
_cell.angle_alpha   90.00
_cell.angle_beta   90.00
_cell.angle_gamma   90.00
#
_symmetry.space_group_name_H-M   'P 1'
#
loop_
_entity.id
_entity.type
_entity.pdbx_description
1 polymer ?
#
loop_
_entity_poly.entity_id
_entity_poly.type
_entity_poly.pdbx_seq_one_letter_code
_entity_poly.pdbx_strand_id
1 'polypeptide(L)'
;MPQPIEPDLTALLRDASEGDQNALDRLMPLVYGELRKIAASYLRQERKDHTLQPTALVHEAYLRLTHQKDVAWQNRAHFYGIAAQMMRRILVDHARKRQAAKRDASAWKVATAEVDGGAESAPELLALDRALEELEKIDPQQAKIVELRFFGGLTVEETAEVAGISPRTVKREWRTAKAWLRREIGA
;
A
#
# COMPACT_ATOMS: atom_id res chain seq x y z
N MET A 1 1.54 19.84 -35.14
CA MET A 1 1.88 20.04 -33.75
C MET A 1 2.53 18.75 -33.25
N PRO A 2 3.81 18.74 -32.88
CA PRO A 2 4.39 17.56 -32.27
C PRO A 2 3.66 17.32 -30.94
N GLN A 3 3.18 16.10 -30.75
CA GLN A 3 2.63 15.67 -29.45
C GLN A 3 3.74 15.82 -28.39
N PRO A 4 3.45 16.33 -27.19
CA PRO A 4 4.44 16.33 -26.12
C PRO A 4 4.87 14.87 -25.93
N ILE A 5 6.17 14.63 -26.06
CA ILE A 5 6.79 13.35 -25.72
C ILE A 5 6.49 13.15 -24.24
N GLU A 6 5.52 12.29 -23.93
CA GLU A 6 5.32 11.89 -22.53
C GLU A 6 6.65 11.31 -22.06
N PRO A 7 7.22 11.84 -20.98
CA PRO A 7 8.48 11.32 -20.47
C PRO A 7 8.31 9.83 -20.18
N ASP A 8 9.19 9.03 -20.76
CA ASP A 8 9.17 7.57 -20.57
C ASP A 8 9.38 7.27 -19.08
N LEU A 9 8.28 6.92 -18.42
CA LEU A 9 8.26 6.60 -16.99
C LEU A 9 9.26 5.48 -16.66
N THR A 10 9.42 4.52 -17.59
CA THR A 10 10.35 3.40 -17.42
C THR A 10 11.81 3.87 -17.48
N ALA A 11 12.11 4.82 -18.37
CA ALA A 11 13.44 5.43 -18.42
C ALA A 11 13.75 6.20 -17.14
N LEU A 12 12.83 7.03 -16.64
CA LEU A 12 13.00 7.75 -15.38
C LEU A 12 13.16 6.81 -14.16
N LEU A 13 12.44 5.69 -14.14
CA LEU A 13 12.58 4.69 -13.10
C LEU A 13 13.96 4.03 -13.12
N ARG A 14 14.49 3.75 -14.30
CA ARG A 14 15.84 3.21 -14.47
C ARG A 14 16.90 4.21 -14.01
N ASP A 15 16.82 5.46 -14.48
CA ASP A 15 17.75 6.54 -14.09
C ASP A 15 17.75 6.73 -12.56
N ALA A 16 16.55 6.68 -11.93
CA ALA A 16 16.41 6.71 -10.47
C ALA A 16 17.06 5.51 -9.78
N SER A 17 17.02 4.31 -10.40
CA SER A 17 17.70 3.10 -9.88
C SER A 17 19.21 3.23 -9.93
N GLU A 18 19.73 3.97 -10.89
CA GLU A 18 21.16 4.25 -11.07
C GLU A 18 21.66 5.40 -10.18
N GLY A 19 20.76 5.97 -9.35
CA GLY A 19 21.09 6.98 -8.35
C GLY A 19 20.91 8.43 -8.80
N ASP A 20 20.27 8.67 -9.95
CA ASP A 20 19.90 10.03 -10.37
C ASP A 20 18.78 10.60 -9.51
N GLN A 21 19.12 11.46 -8.56
CA GLN A 21 18.17 12.14 -7.67
C GLN A 21 17.18 13.01 -8.47
N ASN A 22 17.60 13.62 -9.60
CA ASN A 22 16.73 14.44 -10.43
C ASN A 22 15.67 13.59 -11.15
N ALA A 23 15.95 12.32 -11.41
CA ALA A 23 14.99 11.41 -12.03
C ALA A 23 13.79 11.18 -11.11
N LEU A 24 14.01 11.04 -9.79
CA LEU A 24 12.91 10.91 -8.81
C LEU A 24 12.05 12.18 -8.73
N ASP A 25 12.64 13.36 -8.75
CA ASP A 25 11.92 14.63 -8.74
C ASP A 25 11.07 14.81 -10.02
N ARG A 26 11.57 14.33 -11.16
CA ARG A 26 10.83 14.33 -12.43
C ARG A 26 9.76 13.24 -12.48
N LEU A 27 9.97 12.14 -11.79
CA LEU A 27 9.02 11.02 -11.68
C LEU A 27 7.78 11.42 -10.89
N MET A 28 7.95 12.13 -9.76
CA MET A 28 6.87 12.42 -8.83
C MET A 28 5.64 13.10 -9.45
N PRO A 29 5.74 14.16 -10.26
CA PRO A 29 4.59 14.77 -10.93
C PRO A 29 3.80 13.78 -11.81
N LEU A 30 4.50 12.82 -12.44
CA LEU A 30 3.88 11.84 -13.34
C LEU A 30 3.11 10.76 -12.61
N VAL A 31 3.58 10.34 -11.43
CA VAL A 31 2.99 9.24 -10.66
C VAL A 31 2.05 9.72 -9.55
N TYR A 32 2.12 11.00 -9.17
CA TYR A 32 1.38 11.55 -8.02
C TYR A 32 -0.13 11.29 -8.11
N GLY A 33 -0.72 11.48 -9.29
CA GLY A 33 -2.15 11.26 -9.50
C GLY A 33 -2.57 9.83 -9.19
N GLU A 34 -1.80 8.84 -9.64
CA GLU A 34 -2.08 7.42 -9.39
C GLU A 34 -1.79 7.04 -7.94
N LEU A 35 -0.68 7.51 -7.37
CA LEU A 35 -0.37 7.29 -5.95
C LEU A 35 -1.47 7.86 -5.04
N ARG A 36 -2.02 9.02 -5.38
CA ARG A 36 -3.14 9.61 -4.65
C ARG A 36 -4.43 8.80 -4.75
N LYS A 37 -4.71 8.20 -5.93
CA LYS A 37 -5.86 7.28 -6.10
C LYS A 37 -5.69 6.04 -5.24
N ILE A 38 -4.50 5.44 -5.21
CA ILE A 38 -4.16 4.30 -4.35
C ILE A 38 -4.37 4.70 -2.88
N ALA A 39 -3.78 5.80 -2.42
CA ALA A 39 -3.93 6.30 -1.06
C ALA A 39 -5.41 6.56 -0.70
N ALA A 40 -6.17 7.18 -1.61
CA ALA A 40 -7.59 7.43 -1.41
C ALA A 40 -8.43 6.14 -1.35
N SER A 41 -8.03 5.07 -2.05
CA SER A 41 -8.72 3.78 -2.00
C SER A 41 -8.57 3.11 -0.63
N TYR A 42 -7.40 3.21 -0.02
CA TYR A 42 -7.18 2.77 1.36
C TYR A 42 -8.06 3.51 2.36
N LEU A 43 -8.05 4.85 2.26
CA LEU A 43 -8.73 5.71 3.22
C LEU A 43 -10.25 5.74 3.04
N ARG A 44 -10.80 5.31 1.89
CA ARG A 44 -12.25 5.14 1.70
C ARG A 44 -12.84 3.97 2.49
N GLN A 45 -12.04 2.96 2.78
CA GLN A 45 -12.44 1.82 3.61
C GLN A 45 -12.40 2.17 5.10
N GLU A 46 -11.77 3.28 5.45
CA GLU A 46 -11.73 3.80 6.81
C GLU A 46 -12.74 4.94 7.00
N ARG A 47 -13.33 5.05 8.19
CA ARG A 47 -14.35 6.04 8.53
C ARG A 47 -13.83 7.49 8.43
N LYS A 48 -14.77 8.45 8.31
CA LYS A 48 -14.54 9.90 8.12
C LYS A 48 -13.66 10.59 9.17
N ASP A 49 -13.37 9.95 10.30
CA ASP A 49 -12.54 10.48 11.38
C ASP A 49 -11.03 10.16 11.23
N HIS A 50 -10.62 9.80 10.03
CA HIS A 50 -9.22 9.48 9.76
C HIS A 50 -8.37 10.77 9.79
N THR A 51 -7.37 10.81 10.69
CA THR A 51 -6.47 11.96 10.81
C THR A 51 -5.43 12.03 9.68
N LEU A 52 -5.23 10.93 8.94
CA LEU A 52 -4.26 10.89 7.85
C LEU A 52 -4.94 11.22 6.51
N GLN A 53 -4.47 12.27 5.87
CA GLN A 53 -4.95 12.68 4.54
C GLN A 53 -4.25 11.85 3.43
N PRO A 54 -4.93 11.57 2.28
CA PRO A 54 -4.31 10.88 1.15
C PRO A 54 -2.99 11.51 0.70
N THR A 55 -2.92 12.83 0.71
CA THR A 55 -1.72 13.60 0.38
C THR A 55 -0.57 13.34 1.35
N ALA A 56 -0.84 13.27 2.65
CA ALA A 56 0.18 12.97 3.66
C ALA A 56 0.72 11.55 3.51
N LEU A 57 -0.16 10.57 3.22
CA LEU A 57 0.23 9.18 2.95
C LEU A 57 1.13 9.08 1.72
N VAL A 58 0.79 9.79 0.63
CA VAL A 58 1.61 9.83 -0.59
C VAL A 58 2.98 10.43 -0.31
N HIS A 59 3.03 11.55 0.41
CA HIS A 59 4.30 12.22 0.75
C HIS A 59 5.19 11.34 1.64
N GLU A 60 4.63 10.68 2.64
CA GLU A 60 5.41 9.79 3.50
C GLU A 60 5.91 8.57 2.73
N ALA A 61 5.09 7.99 1.85
CA ALA A 61 5.51 6.89 0.98
C ALA A 61 6.63 7.34 0.03
N TYR A 62 6.50 8.52 -0.58
CA TYR A 62 7.54 9.09 -1.44
C TYR A 62 8.87 9.27 -0.71
N LEU A 63 8.87 9.88 0.46
CA LEU A 63 10.10 10.04 1.25
C LEU A 63 10.76 8.70 1.56
N ARG A 64 9.98 7.68 1.91
CA ARG A 64 10.52 6.33 2.15
C ARG A 64 11.05 5.68 0.86
N LEU A 65 10.37 5.89 -0.28
CA LEU A 65 10.82 5.38 -1.58
C LEU A 65 12.14 6.02 -2.03
N THR A 66 12.31 7.33 -1.84
CA THR A 66 13.54 8.05 -2.20
C THR A 66 14.74 7.69 -1.34
N HIS A 67 14.50 7.18 -0.13
CA HIS A 67 15.57 6.71 0.77
C HIS A 67 15.97 5.25 0.56
N GLN A 68 15.25 4.50 -0.28
CA GLN A 68 15.63 3.12 -0.62
C GLN A 68 16.74 3.11 -1.68
N LYS A 69 17.98 2.84 -1.25
CA LYS A 69 19.17 2.88 -2.12
C LYS A 69 19.33 1.67 -3.06
N ASP A 70 18.57 0.58 -2.86
CA ASP A 70 18.82 -0.69 -3.55
C ASP A 70 17.62 -1.23 -4.34
N VAL A 71 16.68 -0.38 -4.74
CA VAL A 71 15.51 -0.84 -5.51
C VAL A 71 15.79 -0.71 -7.01
N ALA A 72 16.03 -1.83 -7.66
CA ALA A 72 16.03 -1.91 -9.12
C ALA A 72 14.59 -1.83 -9.63
N TRP A 73 14.18 -0.66 -10.07
CA TRP A 73 12.86 -0.42 -10.66
C TRP A 73 12.77 -1.11 -12.03
N GLN A 74 11.95 -2.16 -12.13
CA GLN A 74 11.84 -2.94 -13.36
C GLN A 74 10.92 -2.26 -14.39
N ASN A 75 9.76 -1.79 -13.93
CA ASN A 75 8.75 -1.15 -14.76
C ASN A 75 7.75 -0.35 -13.89
N ARG A 76 6.78 0.30 -14.56
CA ARG A 76 5.72 1.09 -13.93
C ARG A 76 4.90 0.28 -12.92
N ALA A 77 4.50 -0.94 -13.27
CA ALA A 77 3.68 -1.77 -12.39
C ALA A 77 4.44 -2.20 -11.13
N HIS A 78 5.74 -2.49 -11.27
CA HIS A 78 6.63 -2.78 -10.14
C HIS A 78 6.75 -1.58 -9.18
N PHE A 79 6.89 -0.36 -9.73
CA PHE A 79 6.91 0.87 -8.92
C PHE A 79 5.63 1.04 -8.10
N TYR A 80 4.45 0.92 -8.73
CA TYR A 80 3.19 1.05 -8.00
C TYR A 80 2.95 -0.07 -6.98
N GLY A 81 3.42 -1.28 -7.26
CA GLY A 81 3.38 -2.39 -6.32
C GLY A 81 4.16 -2.10 -5.05
N ILE A 82 5.41 -1.60 -5.19
CA ILE A 82 6.24 -1.23 -4.03
C ILE A 82 5.66 -0.02 -3.29
N ALA A 83 5.17 0.98 -4.01
CA ALA A 83 4.53 2.14 -3.40
C ALA A 83 3.29 1.74 -2.58
N ALA A 84 2.48 0.82 -3.08
CA ALA A 84 1.32 0.29 -2.36
C ALA A 84 1.71 -0.45 -1.08
N GLN A 85 2.72 -1.30 -1.15
CA GLN A 85 3.30 -1.97 0.02
C GLN A 85 3.78 -0.96 1.08
N MET A 86 4.46 0.08 0.63
CA MET A 86 4.95 1.14 1.50
C MET A 86 3.80 1.88 2.18
N MET A 87 2.76 2.25 1.42
CA MET A 87 1.56 2.90 1.96
C MET A 87 0.85 2.01 2.98
N ARG A 88 0.71 0.70 2.70
CA ARG A 88 0.15 -0.26 3.67
C ARG A 88 0.93 -0.22 4.98
N ARG A 89 2.25 -0.35 4.93
CA ARG A 89 3.12 -0.32 6.13
C ARG A 89 2.95 0.97 6.93
N ILE A 90 2.88 2.12 6.25
CA ILE A 90 2.63 3.42 6.90
C ILE A 90 1.30 3.43 7.63
N LEU A 91 0.23 2.94 6.99
CA LEU A 91 -1.10 2.88 7.58
C LEU A 91 -1.16 1.94 8.79
N VAL A 92 -0.52 0.78 8.69
CA VAL A 92 -0.41 -0.17 9.80
C VAL A 92 0.36 0.43 10.98
N ASP A 93 1.49 1.07 10.71
CA ASP A 93 2.28 1.78 11.75
C ASP A 93 1.43 2.87 12.43
N HIS A 94 0.65 3.61 11.64
CA HIS A 94 -0.24 4.65 12.15
C HIS A 94 -1.37 4.06 13.01
N ALA A 95 -1.98 2.97 12.56
CA ALA A 95 -3.01 2.25 13.31
C ALA A 95 -2.47 1.68 14.63
N ARG A 96 -1.28 1.07 14.62
CA ARG A 96 -0.60 0.54 15.82
C ARG A 96 -0.30 1.66 16.83
N LYS A 97 0.26 2.79 16.38
CA LYS A 97 0.54 3.97 17.24
C LYS A 97 -0.75 4.52 17.87
N ARG A 98 -1.81 4.67 17.09
CA ARG A 98 -3.11 5.16 17.57
C ARG A 98 -3.73 4.21 18.60
N GLN A 99 -3.61 2.91 18.39
CA GLN A 99 -4.09 1.91 19.34
C GLN A 99 -3.29 1.91 20.65
N ALA A 100 -1.96 2.11 20.60
CA ALA A 100 -1.12 2.27 21.78
C ALA A 100 -1.49 3.53 22.56
N ALA A 101 -1.59 4.69 21.89
CA ALA A 101 -1.98 5.95 22.51
C ALA A 101 -3.37 5.88 23.18
N LYS A 102 -4.32 5.15 22.59
CA LYS A 102 -5.63 4.92 23.21
C LYS A 102 -5.55 4.07 24.49
N ARG A 103 -4.68 3.06 24.50
CA ARG A 103 -4.47 2.23 25.73
C ARG A 103 -3.84 3.06 26.83
N ASP A 104 -2.85 3.88 26.52
CA ASP A 104 -2.22 4.77 27.51
C ASP A 104 -3.20 5.83 28.01
N ALA A 105 -4.01 6.43 27.13
CA ALA A 105 -5.06 7.36 27.50
C ALA A 105 -6.21 6.69 28.29
N SER A 106 -6.53 5.39 28.04
CA SER A 106 -7.53 4.66 28.82
C SER A 106 -7.01 4.29 30.20
N ALA A 107 -5.73 3.98 30.35
CA ALA A 107 -5.09 3.79 31.66
C ALA A 107 -5.14 5.06 32.53
N TRP A 108 -5.08 6.26 31.90
CA TRP A 108 -5.25 7.54 32.56
C TRP A 108 -6.74 7.92 32.76
N LYS A 109 -7.64 7.53 31.80
CA LYS A 109 -9.08 7.85 31.78
C LYS A 109 -9.96 6.97 32.64
N VAL A 110 -9.43 5.96 33.34
CA VAL A 110 -10.18 5.27 34.43
C VAL A 110 -10.60 6.24 35.53
N ALA A 111 -10.09 7.48 35.52
CA ALA A 111 -10.48 8.54 36.42
C ALA A 111 -11.60 9.48 35.89
N THR A 112 -11.95 9.49 34.60
CA THR A 112 -13.00 10.37 34.05
C THR A 112 -13.68 9.71 32.84
N ALA A 113 -14.92 9.26 33.05
CA ALA A 113 -15.74 8.61 32.02
C ALA A 113 -16.19 9.61 30.95
N GLU A 114 -15.75 9.37 29.71
CA GLU A 114 -16.56 9.58 28.50
C GLU A 114 -15.90 8.80 27.35
N VAL A 115 -16.62 7.79 26.88
CA VAL A 115 -16.21 6.89 25.80
C VAL A 115 -16.68 7.50 24.49
N ASP A 116 -15.77 8.07 23.71
CA ASP A 116 -16.07 8.50 22.36
C ASP A 116 -15.82 7.37 21.36
N GLY A 117 -16.89 6.91 20.71
CA GLY A 117 -16.96 5.69 19.91
C GLY A 117 -16.36 5.79 18.51
N GLY A 118 -15.06 5.98 18.37
CA GLY A 118 -14.38 6.14 17.08
C GLY A 118 -13.34 5.05 16.73
N ALA A 119 -13.57 3.76 17.06
CA ALA A 119 -12.47 2.80 17.09
C ALA A 119 -12.58 1.58 16.15
N GLU A 120 -13.55 1.51 15.23
CA GLU A 120 -13.85 0.22 14.53
C GLU A 120 -13.04 -0.07 13.26
N SER A 121 -12.38 0.90 12.63
CA SER A 121 -11.63 0.64 11.39
C SER A 121 -10.16 0.21 11.60
N ALA A 122 -9.52 0.66 12.65
CA ALA A 122 -8.15 0.25 12.97
C ALA A 122 -8.00 -1.26 13.26
N PRO A 123 -8.96 -1.93 13.96
CA PRO A 123 -8.92 -3.39 14.13
C PRO A 123 -9.01 -4.18 12.83
N GLU A 124 -9.82 -3.74 11.87
CA GLU A 124 -9.98 -4.42 10.57
C GLU A 124 -8.70 -4.37 9.73
N LEU A 125 -8.04 -3.20 9.66
CA LEU A 125 -6.75 -3.06 8.96
C LEU A 125 -5.67 -3.92 9.60
N LEU A 126 -5.62 -3.95 10.95
CA LEU A 126 -4.65 -4.77 11.67
C LEU A 126 -4.95 -6.27 11.56
N ALA A 127 -6.22 -6.67 11.48
CA ALA A 127 -6.61 -8.05 11.23
C ALA A 127 -6.20 -8.49 9.82
N LEU A 128 -6.43 -7.63 8.81
CA LEU A 128 -6.00 -7.88 7.44
C LEU A 128 -4.46 -7.96 7.33
N ASP A 129 -3.74 -7.08 8.04
CA ASP A 129 -2.27 -7.08 8.06
C ASP A 129 -1.73 -8.39 8.64
N ARG A 130 -2.26 -8.84 9.78
CA ARG A 130 -1.89 -10.13 10.39
C ARG A 130 -2.21 -11.31 9.48
N ALA A 131 -3.40 -11.32 8.88
CA ALA A 131 -3.79 -12.37 7.93
C ALA A 131 -2.86 -12.42 6.73
N LEU A 132 -2.39 -11.28 6.23
CA LEU A 132 -1.41 -11.23 5.14
C LEU A 132 -0.03 -11.69 5.57
N GLU A 133 0.42 -11.37 6.78
CA GLU A 133 1.67 -11.89 7.35
C GLU A 133 1.62 -13.42 7.47
N GLU A 134 0.48 -13.99 7.87
CA GLU A 134 0.31 -15.45 7.92
C GLU A 134 0.24 -16.06 6.50
N LEU A 135 -0.47 -15.40 5.57
CA LEU A 135 -0.51 -15.86 4.18
C LEU A 135 0.88 -15.85 3.54
N GLU A 136 1.71 -14.85 3.84
CA GLU A 136 3.08 -14.75 3.33
C GLU A 136 3.96 -15.93 3.78
N LYS A 137 3.75 -16.44 5.01
CA LYS A 137 4.45 -17.63 5.51
C LYS A 137 4.00 -18.92 4.81
N ILE A 138 2.73 -19.00 4.43
CA ILE A 138 2.11 -20.19 3.80
C ILE A 138 2.36 -20.18 2.30
N ASP A 139 2.11 -19.06 1.64
CA ASP A 139 2.22 -18.87 0.19
C ASP A 139 2.62 -17.42 -0.13
N PRO A 140 3.94 -17.13 -0.21
CA PRO A 140 4.44 -15.79 -0.51
C PRO A 140 3.93 -15.23 -1.85
N GLN A 141 3.67 -16.11 -2.83
CA GLN A 141 3.16 -15.70 -4.14
C GLN A 141 1.72 -15.19 -4.03
N GLN A 142 0.87 -15.88 -3.27
CA GLN A 142 -0.49 -15.43 -3.02
C GLN A 142 -0.52 -14.11 -2.25
N ALA A 143 0.31 -13.96 -1.22
CA ALA A 143 0.45 -12.71 -0.48
C ALA A 143 0.86 -11.55 -1.40
N LYS A 144 1.88 -11.76 -2.25
CA LYS A 144 2.32 -10.78 -3.24
C LYS A 144 1.19 -10.38 -4.21
N ILE A 145 0.41 -11.34 -4.69
CA ILE A 145 -0.74 -11.06 -5.58
C ILE A 145 -1.79 -10.22 -4.86
N VAL A 146 -2.06 -10.50 -3.59
CA VAL A 146 -3.00 -9.70 -2.79
C VAL A 146 -2.48 -8.27 -2.65
N GLU A 147 -1.23 -8.08 -2.33
CA GLU A 147 -0.62 -6.76 -2.22
C GLU A 147 -0.74 -5.96 -3.51
N LEU A 148 -0.35 -6.55 -4.63
CA LEU A 148 -0.39 -5.88 -5.93
C LEU A 148 -1.82 -5.52 -6.37
N ARG A 149 -2.79 -6.43 -6.17
CA ARG A 149 -4.16 -6.24 -6.66
C ARG A 149 -5.05 -5.46 -5.70
N PHE A 150 -5.02 -5.81 -4.43
CA PHE A 150 -5.90 -5.19 -3.43
C PHE A 150 -5.37 -3.83 -3.01
N PHE A 151 -4.09 -3.77 -2.71
CA PHE A 151 -3.44 -2.55 -2.25
C PHE A 151 -2.89 -1.71 -3.40
N GLY A 152 -2.24 -2.33 -4.38
CA GLY A 152 -1.66 -1.63 -5.53
C GLY A 152 -2.67 -1.22 -6.59
N GLY A 153 -3.87 -1.80 -6.58
CA GLY A 153 -4.89 -1.53 -7.60
C GLY A 153 -4.52 -2.04 -9.00
N LEU A 154 -3.46 -2.89 -9.10
CA LEU A 154 -2.99 -3.40 -10.37
C LEU A 154 -4.03 -4.31 -11.05
N THR A 155 -4.08 -4.24 -12.37
CA THR A 155 -4.85 -5.19 -13.19
C THR A 155 -4.28 -6.60 -13.10
N VAL A 156 -5.01 -7.58 -13.61
CA VAL A 156 -4.50 -8.97 -13.68
C VAL A 156 -3.24 -9.04 -14.54
N GLU A 157 -3.23 -8.31 -15.63
CA GLU A 157 -2.15 -8.27 -16.61
C GLU A 157 -0.88 -7.64 -16.01
N GLU A 158 -1.00 -6.48 -15.37
CA GLU A 158 0.10 -5.83 -14.66
C GLU A 158 0.63 -6.68 -13.50
N THR A 159 -0.28 -7.34 -12.75
CA THR A 159 0.12 -8.26 -11.67
C THR A 159 0.89 -9.46 -12.20
N ALA A 160 0.46 -10.01 -13.34
CA ALA A 160 1.13 -11.12 -14.01
C ALA A 160 2.55 -10.74 -14.43
N GLU A 161 2.72 -9.56 -15.00
CA GLU A 161 4.02 -9.00 -15.38
C GLU A 161 4.97 -8.86 -14.16
N VAL A 162 4.50 -8.20 -13.09
CA VAL A 162 5.31 -7.97 -11.87
C VAL A 162 5.62 -9.27 -11.12
N ALA A 163 4.68 -10.22 -11.12
CA ALA A 163 4.85 -11.50 -10.45
C ALA A 163 5.61 -12.54 -11.29
N GLY A 164 5.81 -12.30 -12.60
CA GLY A 164 6.48 -13.23 -13.52
C GLY A 164 5.66 -14.50 -13.78
N ILE A 165 4.32 -14.41 -13.78
CA ILE A 165 3.41 -15.55 -13.94
C ILE A 165 2.32 -15.23 -14.97
N SER A 166 1.55 -16.26 -15.39
CA SER A 166 0.48 -16.04 -16.36
C SER A 166 -0.73 -15.31 -15.75
N PRO A 167 -1.50 -14.52 -16.54
CA PRO A 167 -2.76 -13.91 -16.09
C PRO A 167 -3.77 -14.93 -15.56
N ARG A 168 -3.79 -16.14 -16.13
CA ARG A 168 -4.64 -17.25 -15.67
C ARG A 168 -4.24 -17.68 -14.25
N THR A 169 -2.94 -17.77 -13.98
CA THR A 169 -2.41 -18.09 -12.65
C THR A 169 -2.80 -16.99 -11.65
N VAL A 170 -2.62 -15.71 -12.01
CA VAL A 170 -3.05 -14.59 -11.15
C VAL A 170 -4.52 -14.71 -10.78
N LYS A 171 -5.42 -14.97 -11.75
CA LYS A 171 -6.87 -15.12 -11.48
C LYS A 171 -7.17 -16.26 -10.51
N ARG A 172 -6.47 -17.38 -10.65
CA ARG A 172 -6.63 -18.56 -9.77
C ARG A 172 -6.16 -18.24 -8.36
N GLU A 173 -4.91 -17.80 -8.23
CA GLU A 173 -4.30 -17.49 -6.92
C GLU A 173 -5.03 -16.38 -6.19
N TRP A 174 -5.47 -15.33 -6.90
CA TRP A 174 -6.29 -14.27 -6.34
C TRP A 174 -7.62 -14.77 -5.75
N ARG A 175 -8.26 -15.75 -6.41
CA ARG A 175 -9.50 -16.35 -5.91
C ARG A 175 -9.24 -17.13 -4.62
N THR A 176 -8.19 -17.94 -4.61
CA THR A 176 -7.77 -18.74 -3.45
C THR A 176 -7.40 -17.86 -2.27
N ALA A 177 -6.55 -16.88 -2.51
CA ALA A 177 -6.11 -15.94 -1.47
C ALA A 177 -7.29 -15.18 -0.84
N LYS A 178 -8.24 -14.69 -1.66
CA LYS A 178 -9.43 -14.01 -1.12
C LYS A 178 -10.31 -14.94 -0.27
N ALA A 179 -10.47 -16.20 -0.66
CA ALA A 179 -11.26 -17.15 0.11
C ALA A 179 -10.57 -17.45 1.45
N TRP A 180 -9.26 -17.61 1.45
CA TRP A 180 -8.45 -17.83 2.64
C TRP A 180 -8.51 -16.64 3.59
N LEU A 181 -8.27 -15.41 3.09
CA LEU A 181 -8.33 -14.18 3.89
C LEU A 181 -9.71 -13.95 4.53
N ARG A 182 -10.80 -14.22 3.80
CA ARG A 182 -12.16 -14.10 4.37
C ARG A 182 -12.38 -15.03 5.54
N ARG A 183 -11.86 -16.25 5.45
CA ARG A 183 -11.95 -17.21 6.57
C ARG A 183 -11.11 -16.78 7.75
N GLU A 184 -9.89 -16.30 7.49
CA GLU A 184 -8.94 -15.90 8.54
C GLU A 184 -9.38 -14.65 9.30
N ILE A 185 -9.94 -13.67 8.59
CA ILE A 185 -10.42 -12.40 9.20
C ILE A 185 -11.80 -12.58 9.83
N GLY A 186 -12.63 -13.51 9.33
CA GLY A 186 -13.98 -13.76 9.81
C GLY A 186 -14.07 -14.81 10.94
N ALA A 187 -12.94 -15.42 11.32
CA ALA A 187 -12.83 -16.34 12.45
C ALA A 187 -12.42 -15.57 13.70
#